data_0626ee28e8b67cd49ed76439c784c041
#
_entry.id   0626ee28e8b67cd49ed76439c784c041
#
_cell.length_a   1.000
_cell.length_b   1.000
_cell.length_c   1.000
_cell.angle_alpha   90.00
_cell.angle_beta   90.00
_cell.angle_gamma   90.00
#
_symmetry.space_group_name_H-M   'P 1'
#
loop_
_entity.id
_entity.type
_entity.pdbx_description
1 polymer ?
#
loop_
_entity_poly.entity_id
_entity_poly.type
_entity_poly.pdbx_seq_one_letter_code
_entity_poly.pdbx_strand_id
1 'polypeptide(L)'
;LSWVLALSQTPLFGSYILRDRSGAVPRDPYAGRFYRRFDRLLGALIRWRYAVAAVVLALFAGALYAMNVMPQNFFPNLDKPYFRADCFLPDGYNIRDMERQTARLDRWLRDQPSVRTVSVTMGSSPPRYYLASPSFGPKPNFANVLVELSSKDSTDAVEERFDRYVRENCPDLLVRSSLFKLSPAVEAAIEIGFIGPDIDTLAELTEQAQRIMASVPEVGDIRSSWGNAVPVWTPVYSQEKGPRLGITRSAMAQQMNIATSGYRLP
;
A
#
# COMPACT_ATOMS: atom_id res chain seq x y z
N LEU A 1 25.93 -12.11 -27.95
CA LEU A 1 26.70 -13.35 -27.80
C LEU A 1 25.79 -14.59 -27.77
N SER A 2 24.72 -14.65 -26.94
CA SER A 2 23.83 -15.81 -26.85
C SER A 2 23.14 -16.17 -28.18
N TRP A 3 22.74 -15.17 -28.97
CA TRP A 3 22.13 -15.38 -30.29
C TRP A 3 23.10 -16.01 -31.30
N VAL A 4 24.37 -15.56 -31.32
CA VAL A 4 25.42 -16.13 -32.19
C VAL A 4 25.72 -17.56 -31.77
N LEU A 5 25.82 -17.84 -30.49
CA LEU A 5 26.00 -19.20 -29.94
C LEU A 5 24.84 -20.12 -30.31
N ALA A 6 23.59 -19.66 -30.15
CA ALA A 6 22.42 -20.45 -30.53
C ALA A 6 22.41 -20.82 -32.00
N LEU A 7 22.70 -19.88 -32.90
CA LEU A 7 22.75 -20.12 -34.34
C LEU A 7 23.92 -21.03 -34.78
N SER A 8 25.03 -21.01 -34.06
CA SER A 8 26.21 -21.85 -34.41
C SER A 8 26.15 -23.22 -33.70
N GLN A 9 25.78 -23.28 -32.44
CA GLN A 9 25.79 -24.52 -31.66
C GLN A 9 24.62 -25.45 -32.03
N THR A 10 23.42 -24.92 -32.29
CA THR A 10 22.24 -25.73 -32.59
C THR A 10 22.44 -26.59 -33.87
N PRO A 11 22.93 -26.07 -35.01
CA PRO A 11 23.25 -26.90 -36.19
C PRO A 11 24.39 -27.88 -35.92
N LEU A 12 25.42 -27.46 -35.17
CA LEU A 12 26.55 -28.31 -34.84
C LEU A 12 26.10 -29.51 -33.99
N PHE A 13 25.34 -29.31 -32.91
CA PHE A 13 24.79 -30.41 -32.13
C PHE A 13 23.80 -31.25 -32.94
N GLY A 14 23.02 -30.62 -33.82
CA GLY A 14 22.14 -31.33 -34.74
C GLY A 14 22.90 -32.31 -35.65
N SER A 15 24.07 -31.92 -36.19
CA SER A 15 24.88 -32.79 -37.02
C SER A 15 25.52 -33.98 -36.28
N TYR A 16 25.80 -33.81 -34.96
CA TYR A 16 26.32 -34.91 -34.12
C TYR A 16 25.23 -35.87 -33.62
N ILE A 17 24.04 -35.37 -33.32
CA ILE A 17 22.94 -36.13 -32.68
C ILE A 17 22.08 -36.80 -33.75
N LEU A 18 21.82 -36.12 -34.86
CA LEU A 18 21.00 -36.65 -35.94
C LEU A 18 21.85 -37.61 -36.82
N ARG A 19 21.73 -38.90 -36.60
CA ARG A 19 22.33 -39.91 -37.45
C ARG A 19 21.62 -39.92 -38.80
N ASP A 20 22.38 -39.68 -39.83
CA ASP A 20 21.90 -39.85 -41.20
C ASP A 20 21.62 -41.34 -41.46
N ARG A 21 20.37 -41.68 -41.66
CA ARG A 21 19.96 -43.02 -42.09
C ARG A 21 20.07 -43.10 -43.62
N SER A 22 21.30 -43.09 -44.10
CA SER A 22 21.59 -43.30 -45.50
C SER A 22 21.12 -44.70 -45.91
N GLY A 23 20.02 -44.78 -46.67
CA GLY A 23 19.43 -46.02 -47.18
C GLY A 23 17.92 -46.14 -47.04
N ALA A 24 17.26 -45.27 -46.33
CA ALA A 24 15.79 -45.22 -46.30
C ALA A 24 15.28 -44.39 -47.50
N VAL A 25 14.39 -44.95 -48.31
CA VAL A 25 13.65 -44.20 -49.33
C VAL A 25 13.09 -42.93 -48.69
N PRO A 26 13.35 -41.72 -49.24
CA PRO A 26 12.89 -40.49 -48.65
C PRO A 26 11.37 -40.49 -48.59
N ARG A 27 10.84 -40.84 -47.42
CA ARG A 27 9.41 -40.63 -47.14
C ARG A 27 9.23 -39.13 -47.01
N ASP A 28 8.35 -38.59 -47.84
CA ASP A 28 7.95 -37.19 -47.68
C ASP A 28 7.48 -36.93 -46.25
N PRO A 29 8.24 -36.20 -45.43
CA PRO A 29 7.90 -35.95 -44.04
C PRO A 29 6.58 -35.15 -43.89
N TYR A 30 6.11 -34.54 -44.98
CA TYR A 30 4.91 -33.72 -45.04
C TYR A 30 3.66 -34.46 -45.56
N ALA A 31 3.76 -35.73 -45.95
CA ALA A 31 2.65 -36.54 -46.47
C ALA A 31 1.61 -36.91 -45.39
N GLY A 32 1.85 -36.60 -44.10
CA GLY A 32 0.99 -36.91 -42.97
C GLY A 32 -0.37 -36.23 -43.03
N ARG A 33 -1.39 -36.85 -42.37
CA ARG A 33 -2.75 -36.27 -42.25
C ARG A 33 -2.74 -34.88 -41.59
N PHE A 34 -1.80 -34.64 -40.71
CA PHE A 34 -1.63 -33.34 -40.04
C PHE A 34 -1.23 -32.26 -41.04
N TYR A 35 -0.21 -32.51 -41.84
CA TYR A 35 0.29 -31.56 -42.85
C TYR A 35 -0.75 -31.26 -43.94
N ARG A 36 -1.52 -32.27 -44.37
CA ARG A 36 -2.63 -32.04 -45.32
C ARG A 36 -3.78 -31.19 -44.74
N ARG A 37 -4.02 -31.22 -43.41
CA ARG A 37 -4.96 -30.32 -42.79
C ARG A 37 -4.41 -28.93 -42.63
N PHE A 38 -3.14 -28.84 -42.26
CA PHE A 38 -2.41 -27.56 -42.15
C PHE A 38 -2.33 -26.85 -43.50
N ASP A 39 -2.03 -27.56 -44.57
CA ASP A 39 -1.93 -27.01 -45.94
C ASP A 39 -3.30 -26.50 -46.42
N ARG A 40 -4.37 -27.22 -46.14
CA ARG A 40 -5.74 -26.76 -46.41
C ARG A 40 -6.10 -25.49 -45.61
N LEU A 41 -5.72 -25.41 -44.34
CA LEU A 41 -5.92 -24.25 -43.51
C LEU A 41 -5.15 -23.06 -44.04
N LEU A 42 -3.86 -23.23 -44.34
CA LEU A 42 -3.02 -22.20 -44.96
C LEU A 42 -3.60 -21.70 -46.29
N GLY A 43 -4.00 -22.62 -47.16
CA GLY A 43 -4.61 -22.28 -48.46
C GLY A 43 -5.93 -21.48 -48.27
N ALA A 44 -6.72 -21.83 -47.27
CA ALA A 44 -7.93 -21.06 -46.92
C ALA A 44 -7.58 -19.67 -46.40
N LEU A 45 -6.61 -19.54 -45.46
CA LEU A 45 -6.15 -18.27 -44.94
C LEU A 45 -5.58 -17.34 -46.01
N ILE A 46 -4.79 -17.90 -46.98
CA ILE A 46 -4.25 -17.13 -48.09
C ILE A 46 -5.35 -16.71 -49.07
N ARG A 47 -6.33 -17.55 -49.31
CA ARG A 47 -7.48 -17.23 -50.17
C ARG A 47 -8.31 -16.09 -49.58
N TRP A 48 -8.50 -16.09 -48.23
CA TRP A 48 -9.27 -15.11 -47.51
C TRP A 48 -8.39 -14.05 -46.83
N ARG A 49 -7.20 -13.78 -47.39
CA ARG A 49 -6.17 -12.89 -46.80
C ARG A 49 -6.70 -11.55 -46.28
N TYR A 50 -7.64 -10.91 -47.00
CA TYR A 50 -8.18 -9.64 -46.58
C TYR A 50 -9.12 -9.78 -45.40
N ALA A 51 -9.91 -10.84 -45.32
CA ALA A 51 -10.75 -11.14 -44.18
C ALA A 51 -9.90 -11.47 -42.94
N VAL A 52 -8.86 -12.26 -43.13
CA VAL A 52 -7.89 -12.58 -42.04
C VAL A 52 -7.20 -11.31 -41.54
N ALA A 53 -6.75 -10.45 -42.46
CA ALA A 53 -6.17 -9.16 -42.09
C ALA A 53 -7.16 -8.27 -41.32
N ALA A 54 -8.42 -8.21 -41.75
CA ALA A 54 -9.46 -7.45 -41.05
C ALA A 54 -9.72 -8.00 -39.63
N VAL A 55 -9.78 -9.33 -39.47
CA VAL A 55 -9.93 -9.97 -38.15
C VAL A 55 -8.74 -9.67 -37.23
N VAL A 56 -7.51 -9.77 -37.75
CA VAL A 56 -6.29 -9.48 -36.98
C VAL A 56 -6.28 -8.00 -36.55
N LEU A 57 -6.64 -7.09 -37.47
CA LEU A 57 -6.74 -5.65 -37.13
C LEU A 57 -7.84 -5.37 -36.10
N ALA A 58 -8.99 -6.04 -36.22
CA ALA A 58 -10.06 -5.90 -35.24
C ALA A 58 -9.66 -6.43 -33.84
N LEU A 59 -8.97 -7.58 -33.79
CA LEU A 59 -8.44 -8.11 -32.54
C LEU A 59 -7.36 -7.19 -31.94
N PHE A 60 -6.50 -6.63 -32.78
CA PHE A 60 -5.50 -5.68 -32.34
C PHE A 60 -6.12 -4.39 -31.79
N ALA A 61 -7.11 -3.82 -32.49
CA ALA A 61 -7.85 -2.65 -32.02
C ALA A 61 -8.60 -2.95 -30.69
N GLY A 62 -9.23 -4.14 -30.62
CA GLY A 62 -9.87 -4.62 -29.39
C GLY A 62 -8.89 -4.78 -28.21
N ALA A 63 -7.69 -5.28 -28.47
CA ALA A 63 -6.64 -5.39 -27.46
C ALA A 63 -6.16 -4.01 -26.97
N LEU A 64 -5.99 -3.05 -27.88
CA LEU A 64 -5.63 -1.67 -27.53
C LEU A 64 -6.74 -1.01 -26.69
N TYR A 65 -8.00 -1.21 -27.07
CA TYR A 65 -9.14 -0.72 -26.30
C TYR A 65 -9.18 -1.35 -24.90
N ALA A 66 -9.03 -2.68 -24.79
CA ALA A 66 -9.00 -3.38 -23.52
C ALA A 66 -7.87 -2.90 -22.63
N MET A 67 -6.69 -2.59 -23.21
CA MET A 67 -5.55 -2.07 -22.47
C MET A 67 -5.81 -0.68 -21.86
N ASN A 68 -6.60 0.18 -22.55
CA ASN A 68 -7.01 1.48 -22.02
C ASN A 68 -8.06 1.39 -20.91
N VAL A 69 -8.92 0.36 -20.93
CA VAL A 69 -9.98 0.16 -19.92
C VAL A 69 -9.47 -0.60 -18.73
N MET A 70 -8.37 -1.34 -18.88
CA MET A 70 -7.79 -2.13 -17.79
C MET A 70 -7.17 -1.22 -16.74
N PRO A 71 -7.55 -1.32 -15.44
CA PRO A 71 -6.94 -0.53 -14.39
C PRO A 71 -5.44 -0.84 -14.30
N GLN A 72 -4.61 0.18 -14.52
CA GLN A 72 -3.15 0.06 -14.48
C GLN A 72 -2.65 0.24 -13.05
N ASN A 73 -2.78 -0.79 -12.23
CA ASN A 73 -2.20 -0.83 -10.90
C ASN A 73 -0.85 -1.53 -10.95
N PHE A 74 0.23 -0.79 -10.67
CA PHE A 74 1.58 -1.35 -10.60
C PHE A 74 1.68 -2.44 -9.51
N PHE A 75 1.00 -2.23 -8.39
CA PHE A 75 0.84 -3.22 -7.32
C PHE A 75 -0.64 -3.43 -7.03
N PRO A 76 -1.22 -4.56 -7.42
CA PRO A 76 -2.60 -4.87 -7.09
C PRO A 76 -2.77 -5.12 -5.58
N ASN A 77 -3.99 -4.94 -5.10
CA ASN A 77 -4.36 -5.34 -3.75
C ASN A 77 -4.21 -6.85 -3.59
N LEU A 78 -3.82 -7.29 -2.39
CA LEU A 78 -3.81 -8.71 -2.05
C LEU A 78 -5.24 -9.26 -2.06
N ASP A 79 -5.37 -10.43 -2.63
CA ASP A 79 -6.64 -11.17 -2.69
C ASP A 79 -6.97 -11.83 -1.33
N LYS A 80 -7.19 -11.02 -0.32
CA LYS A 80 -7.45 -11.45 1.06
C LYS A 80 -8.63 -10.70 1.65
N PRO A 81 -9.47 -11.39 2.46
CA PRO A 81 -10.63 -10.79 3.11
C PRO A 81 -10.24 -9.97 4.35
N TYR A 82 -9.27 -9.10 4.22
CA TYR A 82 -8.78 -8.25 5.32
C TYR A 82 -8.63 -6.82 4.87
N PHE A 83 -8.97 -5.89 5.74
CA PHE A 83 -8.49 -4.52 5.65
C PHE A 83 -7.96 -4.07 7.01
N ARG A 84 -7.15 -3.05 7.00
CA ARG A 84 -6.64 -2.41 8.20
C ARG A 84 -7.02 -0.94 8.21
N ALA A 85 -7.16 -0.37 9.39
CA ALA A 85 -7.34 1.04 9.59
C ALA A 85 -6.32 1.54 10.62
N ASP A 86 -5.51 2.51 10.21
CA ASP A 86 -4.59 3.21 11.09
C ASP A 86 -5.30 4.47 11.61
N CYS A 87 -5.51 4.53 12.92
CA CYS A 87 -6.27 5.57 13.59
C CYS A 87 -5.33 6.51 14.35
N PHE A 88 -5.47 7.81 14.12
CA PHE A 88 -4.67 8.84 14.77
C PHE A 88 -5.58 9.89 15.42
N LEU A 89 -5.35 10.20 16.68
CA LEU A 89 -5.84 11.41 17.30
C LEU A 89 -4.79 12.53 17.20
N PRO A 90 -5.18 13.80 17.30
CA PRO A 90 -4.24 14.90 17.38
C PRO A 90 -3.19 14.68 18.49
N ASP A 91 -2.00 15.26 18.31
CA ASP A 91 -0.97 15.19 19.34
C ASP A 91 -1.44 15.86 20.64
N GLY A 92 -1.07 15.29 21.79
CA GLY A 92 -1.53 15.71 23.11
C GLY A 92 -2.67 14.86 23.68
N TYR A 93 -3.35 14.07 22.89
CA TYR A 93 -4.32 13.09 23.39
C TYR A 93 -3.61 11.89 24.03
N ASN A 94 -4.26 11.29 25.01
CA ASN A 94 -3.72 10.14 25.74
C ASN A 94 -4.36 8.82 25.24
N ILE A 95 -3.81 7.70 25.71
CA ILE A 95 -4.25 6.36 25.30
C ILE A 95 -5.71 6.06 25.69
N ARG A 96 -6.22 6.67 26.75
CA ARG A 96 -7.63 6.47 27.19
C ARG A 96 -8.60 7.16 26.23
N ASP A 97 -8.17 8.29 25.65
CA ASP A 97 -8.96 8.96 24.62
C ASP A 97 -9.01 8.10 23.36
N MET A 98 -7.88 7.51 22.96
CA MET A 98 -7.80 6.55 21.86
C MET A 98 -8.68 5.33 22.12
N GLU A 99 -8.66 4.77 23.33
CA GLU A 99 -9.51 3.65 23.75
C GLU A 99 -10.99 3.95 23.57
N ARG A 100 -11.44 5.15 23.99
CA ARG A 100 -12.85 5.56 23.83
C ARG A 100 -13.28 5.64 22.38
N GLN A 101 -12.43 6.18 21.52
CA GLN A 101 -12.72 6.29 20.08
C GLN A 101 -12.71 4.93 19.39
N THR A 102 -11.68 4.13 19.64
CA THR A 102 -11.57 2.80 19.03
C THR A 102 -12.65 1.83 19.51
N ALA A 103 -13.13 1.94 20.75
CA ALA A 103 -14.24 1.15 21.24
C ALA A 103 -15.58 1.43 20.50
N ARG A 104 -15.74 2.65 19.95
CA ARG A 104 -16.90 2.98 19.08
C ARG A 104 -16.75 2.30 17.72
N LEU A 105 -15.54 2.34 17.14
CA LEU A 105 -15.24 1.69 15.88
C LEU A 105 -15.37 0.16 15.97
N ASP A 106 -14.84 -0.44 17.04
CA ASP A 106 -14.92 -1.89 17.28
C ASP A 106 -16.38 -2.36 17.38
N ARG A 107 -17.22 -1.65 18.11
CA ARG A 107 -18.65 -1.99 18.20
C ARG A 107 -19.32 -1.91 16.83
N TRP A 108 -19.14 -0.82 16.10
CA TRP A 108 -19.76 -0.66 14.80
C TRP A 108 -19.28 -1.74 13.80
N LEU A 109 -18.00 -2.09 13.81
CA LEU A 109 -17.44 -3.12 12.96
C LEU A 109 -18.01 -4.50 13.29
N ARG A 110 -18.12 -4.86 14.56
CA ARG A 110 -18.69 -6.15 15.00
C ARG A 110 -20.16 -6.31 14.66
N ASP A 111 -20.90 -5.20 14.55
CA ASP A 111 -22.30 -5.20 14.13
C ASP A 111 -22.49 -5.46 12.62
N GLN A 112 -21.40 -5.44 11.83
CA GLN A 112 -21.50 -5.72 10.40
C GLN A 112 -21.56 -7.25 10.14
N PRO A 113 -22.55 -7.74 9.37
CA PRO A 113 -22.75 -9.18 9.16
C PRO A 113 -21.60 -9.88 8.43
N SER A 114 -20.81 -9.12 7.66
CA SER A 114 -19.67 -9.66 6.90
C SER A 114 -18.38 -9.67 7.70
N VAL A 115 -18.32 -9.04 8.88
CA VAL A 115 -17.13 -8.99 9.72
C VAL A 115 -17.06 -10.24 10.60
N ARG A 116 -15.92 -10.92 10.55
CA ARG A 116 -15.63 -12.12 11.31
C ARG A 116 -14.88 -11.83 12.61
N THR A 117 -13.82 -11.05 12.49
CA THR A 117 -12.93 -10.73 13.60
C THR A 117 -12.47 -9.29 13.51
N VAL A 118 -12.42 -8.59 14.64
CA VAL A 118 -11.81 -7.27 14.77
C VAL A 118 -10.72 -7.35 15.82
N SER A 119 -9.52 -6.91 15.48
CA SER A 119 -8.37 -6.82 16.38
C SER A 119 -7.91 -5.37 16.48
N VAL A 120 -7.89 -4.83 17.69
CA VAL A 120 -7.48 -3.44 17.96
C VAL A 120 -6.18 -3.45 18.76
N THR A 121 -5.16 -2.78 18.23
CA THR A 121 -3.89 -2.56 18.93
C THR A 121 -3.73 -1.07 19.16
N MET A 122 -3.51 -0.66 20.40
CA MET A 122 -3.40 0.75 20.81
C MET A 122 -2.02 1.09 21.32
N GLY A 123 -1.59 2.32 21.11
CA GLY A 123 -0.33 2.85 21.62
C GLY A 123 0.92 2.47 20.83
N SER A 124 0.83 1.58 19.88
CA SER A 124 1.91 1.20 18.95
C SER A 124 1.34 0.40 17.78
N SER A 125 2.13 0.25 16.72
CA SER A 125 1.79 -0.74 15.69
C SER A 125 1.90 -2.14 16.23
N PRO A 126 1.02 -3.05 15.80
CA PRO A 126 1.20 -4.48 16.06
C PRO A 126 2.44 -5.02 15.34
N PRO A 127 2.91 -6.23 15.67
CA PRO A 127 3.93 -6.92 14.90
C PRO A 127 3.56 -6.94 13.43
N ARG A 128 4.53 -6.81 12.53
CA ARG A 128 4.28 -6.80 11.09
C ARG A 128 3.63 -8.09 10.65
N TYR A 129 2.43 -8.03 10.07
CA TYR A 129 1.74 -9.20 9.50
C TYR A 129 2.26 -9.54 8.11
N TYR A 130 2.81 -8.54 7.38
CA TYR A 130 3.41 -8.71 6.06
C TYR A 130 4.47 -7.62 5.82
N LEU A 131 5.35 -7.85 4.86
CA LEU A 131 6.55 -7.04 4.64
C LEU A 131 6.26 -5.53 4.44
N ALA A 132 5.22 -5.21 3.69
CA ALA A 132 4.85 -3.83 3.36
C ALA A 132 3.97 -3.14 4.43
N SER A 133 3.73 -3.78 5.58
CA SER A 133 2.96 -3.15 6.67
C SER A 133 3.77 -2.00 7.28
N PRO A 134 3.23 -0.77 7.33
CA PRO A 134 3.87 0.31 8.06
C PRO A 134 3.96 -0.04 9.54
N SER A 135 4.98 0.46 10.20
CA SER A 135 5.20 0.25 11.61
C SER A 135 5.49 1.58 12.28
N PHE A 136 4.62 1.95 13.21
CA PHE A 136 4.77 3.14 14.03
C PHE A 136 5.28 2.72 15.41
N GLY A 137 6.23 3.48 15.94
CA GLY A 137 6.72 3.31 17.31
C GLY A 137 5.65 3.64 18.37
N PRO A 138 6.00 3.61 19.65
CA PRO A 138 5.07 3.94 20.72
C PRO A 138 4.49 5.35 20.55
N LYS A 139 3.16 5.44 20.41
CA LYS A 139 2.39 6.68 20.28
C LYS A 139 1.05 6.53 21.01
N PRO A 140 0.79 7.25 22.11
CA PRO A 140 -0.46 7.10 22.87
C PRO A 140 -1.71 7.51 22.09
N ASN A 141 -1.56 8.36 21.09
CA ASN A 141 -2.61 8.85 20.20
C ASN A 141 -2.76 8.02 18.90
N PHE A 142 -2.22 6.80 18.86
CA PHE A 142 -2.30 5.90 17.72
C PHE A 142 -2.97 4.57 18.09
N ALA A 143 -3.77 4.06 17.16
CA ALA A 143 -4.27 2.69 17.19
C ALA A 143 -4.31 2.10 15.78
N ASN A 144 -4.17 0.78 15.71
CA ASN A 144 -4.36 0.01 14.48
C ASN A 144 -5.54 -0.94 14.67
N VAL A 145 -6.46 -0.93 13.74
CA VAL A 145 -7.62 -1.82 13.67
C VAL A 145 -7.44 -2.75 12.48
N LEU A 146 -7.37 -4.04 12.76
CA LEU A 146 -7.34 -5.08 11.73
C LEU A 146 -8.71 -5.77 11.69
N VAL A 147 -9.31 -5.80 10.51
CA VAL A 147 -10.63 -6.37 10.28
C VAL A 147 -10.53 -7.56 9.33
N GLU A 148 -10.99 -8.70 9.80
CA GLU A 148 -11.18 -9.92 9.00
C GLU A 148 -12.64 -10.04 8.58
N LEU A 149 -12.87 -10.29 7.29
CA LEU A 149 -14.21 -10.49 6.74
C LEU A 149 -14.43 -11.94 6.34
N SER A 150 -15.69 -12.31 6.17
CA SER A 150 -16.09 -13.65 5.76
C SER A 150 -15.80 -13.92 4.28
N SER A 151 -15.81 -12.89 3.44
CA SER A 151 -15.54 -12.98 2.00
C SER A 151 -14.79 -11.73 1.53
N LYS A 152 -13.92 -11.91 0.54
CA LYS A 152 -13.24 -10.83 -0.16
C LYS A 152 -14.22 -9.88 -0.85
N ASP A 153 -15.28 -10.40 -1.47
CA ASP A 153 -16.24 -9.61 -2.25
C ASP A 153 -16.96 -8.54 -1.41
N SER A 154 -16.99 -8.72 -0.09
CA SER A 154 -17.57 -7.76 0.83
C SER A 154 -16.58 -6.74 1.39
N THR A 155 -15.26 -6.89 1.10
CA THR A 155 -14.22 -6.08 1.74
C THR A 155 -14.33 -4.62 1.34
N ASP A 156 -14.38 -4.32 0.04
CA ASP A 156 -14.45 -2.95 -0.47
C ASP A 156 -15.71 -2.24 0.02
N ALA A 157 -16.87 -2.95 0.00
CA ALA A 157 -18.13 -2.39 0.45
C ALA A 157 -18.19 -2.12 1.96
N VAL A 158 -17.50 -2.94 2.78
CA VAL A 158 -17.40 -2.72 4.22
C VAL A 158 -16.43 -1.60 4.53
N GLU A 159 -15.28 -1.55 3.85
CA GLU A 159 -14.29 -0.47 3.98
C GLU A 159 -14.91 0.89 3.65
N GLU A 160 -15.62 1.01 2.54
CA GLU A 160 -16.30 2.25 2.14
C GLU A 160 -17.35 2.72 3.16
N ARG A 161 -18.16 1.77 3.71
CA ARG A 161 -19.12 2.08 4.76
C ARG A 161 -18.44 2.48 6.06
N PHE A 162 -17.31 1.84 6.39
CA PHE A 162 -16.52 2.18 7.55
C PHE A 162 -15.96 3.60 7.45
N ASP A 163 -15.38 3.96 6.32
CA ASP A 163 -14.87 5.31 6.08
C ASP A 163 -15.98 6.37 6.16
N ARG A 164 -17.16 6.06 5.64
CA ARG A 164 -18.32 6.95 5.77
C ARG A 164 -18.73 7.10 7.23
N TYR A 165 -18.83 6.01 7.97
CA TYR A 165 -19.15 6.03 9.40
C TYR A 165 -18.16 6.87 10.20
N VAL A 166 -16.86 6.72 9.92
CA VAL A 166 -15.80 7.49 10.58
C VAL A 166 -15.97 8.98 10.31
N ARG A 167 -16.15 9.39 9.06
CA ARG A 167 -16.34 10.80 8.69
C ARG A 167 -17.54 11.44 9.37
N GLU A 168 -18.62 10.69 9.52
CA GLU A 168 -19.86 11.20 10.11
C GLU A 168 -19.86 11.21 11.64
N ASN A 169 -19.17 10.26 12.28
CA ASN A 169 -19.32 10.02 13.73
C ASN A 169 -18.03 10.27 14.53
N CYS A 170 -16.88 10.38 13.89
CA CYS A 170 -15.58 10.53 14.55
C CYS A 170 -14.73 11.65 13.93
N PRO A 171 -15.19 12.92 13.96
CA PRO A 171 -14.53 14.03 13.27
C PRO A 171 -13.11 14.32 13.79
N ASP A 172 -12.84 14.01 15.07
CA ASP A 172 -11.52 14.23 15.68
C ASP A 172 -10.53 13.09 15.40
N LEU A 173 -11.00 11.97 14.81
CA LEU A 173 -10.21 10.79 14.55
C LEU A 173 -9.82 10.72 13.08
N LEU A 174 -8.54 10.87 12.79
CA LEU A 174 -8.01 10.59 11.47
C LEU A 174 -7.87 9.07 11.31
N VAL A 175 -8.64 8.50 10.39
CA VAL A 175 -8.59 7.06 10.09
C VAL A 175 -8.14 6.85 8.66
N ARG A 176 -7.16 5.98 8.48
CA ARG A 176 -6.70 5.52 7.17
C ARG A 176 -7.02 4.06 7.02
N SER A 177 -8.10 3.77 6.32
CA SER A 177 -8.36 2.42 5.88
C SER A 177 -7.47 2.07 4.69
N SER A 178 -7.08 0.84 4.59
CA SER A 178 -6.35 0.33 3.43
C SER A 178 -6.47 -1.18 3.32
N LEU A 179 -6.66 -1.64 2.10
CA LEU A 179 -6.48 -3.04 1.74
C LEU A 179 -4.99 -3.42 1.81
N PHE A 180 -4.71 -4.68 1.99
CA PHE A 180 -3.34 -5.16 1.92
C PHE A 180 -2.81 -5.11 0.50
N LYS A 181 -1.65 -4.46 0.32
CA LYS A 181 -0.95 -4.32 -0.96
C LYS A 181 0.44 -4.91 -0.85
N LEU A 182 0.96 -5.46 -1.94
CA LEU A 182 2.35 -5.93 -2.02
C LEU A 182 3.36 -4.78 -2.22
N SER A 183 2.87 -3.55 -2.35
CA SER A 183 3.72 -2.37 -2.48
C SER A 183 4.25 -1.90 -1.12
N PRO A 184 5.39 -1.22 -1.09
CA PRO A 184 5.78 -0.44 0.07
C PRO A 184 4.63 0.48 0.50
N ALA A 185 4.44 0.62 1.81
CA ALA A 185 3.42 1.52 2.33
C ALA A 185 3.78 2.96 1.94
N VAL A 186 2.97 3.56 1.08
CA VAL A 186 3.02 4.98 0.76
C VAL A 186 2.05 5.68 1.72
N GLU A 187 2.54 6.69 2.42
CA GLU A 187 1.70 7.40 3.40
C GLU A 187 0.63 8.25 2.75
N ALA A 188 0.92 8.83 1.59
CA ALA A 188 -0.02 9.60 0.80
C ALA A 188 0.20 9.35 -0.70
N ALA A 189 -0.85 9.49 -1.51
CA ALA A 189 -0.76 9.40 -2.97
C ALA A 189 -0.05 10.63 -3.56
N ILE A 190 -0.19 11.78 -2.91
CA ILE A 190 0.43 13.05 -3.30
C ILE A 190 1.08 13.64 -2.06
N GLU A 191 2.37 13.92 -2.16
CA GLU A 191 3.15 14.57 -1.11
C GLU A 191 3.77 15.85 -1.64
N ILE A 192 3.55 16.97 -0.95
CA ILE A 192 4.13 18.27 -1.27
C ILE A 192 5.04 18.66 -0.11
N GLY A 193 6.33 18.83 -0.38
CA GLY A 193 7.33 19.22 0.62
C GLY A 193 7.75 20.67 0.46
N PHE A 194 7.73 21.43 1.55
CA PHE A 194 8.32 22.77 1.65
C PHE A 194 9.63 22.69 2.43
N ILE A 195 10.67 23.29 1.90
CA ILE A 195 12.00 23.30 2.51
C ILE A 195 12.43 24.76 2.67
N GLY A 196 12.80 25.15 3.88
CA GLY A 196 13.25 26.50 4.18
C GLY A 196 13.81 26.63 5.60
N PRO A 197 14.50 27.74 5.91
CA PRO A 197 15.11 27.94 7.22
C PRO A 197 14.14 28.48 8.27
N ASP A 198 13.00 29.06 7.88
CA ASP A 198 12.06 29.71 8.76
C ASP A 198 10.80 28.88 8.96
N ILE A 199 10.55 28.51 10.22
CA ILE A 199 9.46 27.61 10.63
C ILE A 199 8.09 28.26 10.40
N ASP A 200 7.95 29.56 10.71
CA ASP A 200 6.69 30.27 10.63
C ASP A 200 6.24 30.39 9.15
N THR A 201 7.18 30.74 8.29
CA THR A 201 6.94 30.77 6.83
C THR A 201 6.55 29.39 6.29
N LEU A 202 7.21 28.32 6.75
CA LEU A 202 6.86 26.96 6.33
C LEU A 202 5.45 26.56 6.81
N ALA A 203 5.06 26.96 8.01
CA ALA A 203 3.73 26.73 8.53
C ALA A 203 2.65 27.44 7.67
N GLU A 204 2.86 28.73 7.37
CA GLU A 204 1.96 29.50 6.51
C GLU A 204 1.82 28.91 5.11
N LEU A 205 2.93 28.49 4.47
CA LEU A 205 2.91 27.84 3.17
C LEU A 205 2.15 26.51 3.21
N THR A 206 2.34 25.75 4.27
CA THR A 206 1.64 24.48 4.49
C THR A 206 0.12 24.70 4.60
N GLU A 207 -0.31 25.69 5.38
CA GLU A 207 -1.72 26.03 5.50
C GLU A 207 -2.32 26.54 4.18
N GLN A 208 -1.57 27.31 3.41
CA GLN A 208 -2.00 27.76 2.08
C GLN A 208 -2.19 26.57 1.14
N ALA A 209 -1.21 25.65 1.11
CA ALA A 209 -1.29 24.44 0.30
C ALA A 209 -2.51 23.57 0.69
N GLN A 210 -2.74 23.37 2.00
CA GLN A 210 -3.89 22.62 2.49
C GLN A 210 -5.22 23.26 2.05
N ARG A 211 -5.34 24.59 2.11
CA ARG A 211 -6.54 25.30 1.61
C ARG A 211 -6.75 25.11 0.11
N ILE A 212 -5.67 25.18 -0.67
CA ILE A 212 -5.75 24.94 -2.13
C ILE A 212 -6.16 23.50 -2.42
N MET A 213 -5.54 22.51 -1.76
CA MET A 213 -5.91 21.11 -1.91
C MET A 213 -7.36 20.83 -1.52
N ALA A 214 -7.84 21.46 -0.45
CA ALA A 214 -9.23 21.32 0.01
C ALA A 214 -10.26 21.90 -0.96
N SER A 215 -9.84 22.77 -1.89
CA SER A 215 -10.72 23.29 -2.93
C SER A 215 -10.95 22.33 -4.10
N VAL A 216 -10.17 21.23 -4.16
CA VAL A 216 -10.27 20.21 -5.22
C VAL A 216 -11.14 19.06 -4.71
N PRO A 217 -12.30 18.79 -5.30
CA PRO A 217 -13.25 17.78 -4.78
C PRO A 217 -12.71 16.36 -4.73
N GLU A 218 -11.75 16.03 -5.59
CA GLU A 218 -11.13 14.70 -5.69
C GLU A 218 -10.03 14.45 -4.64
N VAL A 219 -9.62 15.50 -3.91
CA VAL A 219 -8.57 15.41 -2.88
C VAL A 219 -9.20 15.24 -1.51
N GLY A 220 -8.91 14.13 -0.87
CA GLY A 220 -9.34 13.84 0.50
C GLY A 220 -8.17 13.61 1.45
N ASP A 221 -8.44 13.54 2.74
CA ASP A 221 -7.46 13.20 3.79
C ASP A 221 -6.20 14.11 3.78
N ILE A 222 -6.43 15.42 3.71
CA ILE A 222 -5.36 16.44 3.66
C ILE A 222 -4.79 16.65 5.06
N ARG A 223 -3.47 16.59 5.18
CA ARG A 223 -2.77 16.75 6.46
C ARG A 223 -1.36 17.27 6.32
N SER A 224 -0.83 17.80 7.42
CA SER A 224 0.57 18.15 7.58
C SER A 224 1.32 17.05 8.32
N SER A 225 2.56 16.78 7.96
CA SER A 225 3.48 15.90 8.70
C SER A 225 3.88 16.47 10.06
N TRP A 226 3.74 17.76 10.27
CA TRP A 226 4.01 18.42 11.56
C TRP A 226 2.91 18.22 12.60
N GLY A 227 1.71 17.76 12.18
CA GLY A 227 0.58 17.60 13.08
C GLY A 227 0.06 18.95 13.62
N ASN A 228 -0.47 18.92 14.83
CA ASN A 228 -0.95 20.09 15.56
C ASN A 228 0.08 20.59 16.58
N ALA A 229 0.05 21.87 16.88
CA ALA A 229 0.84 22.43 17.98
C ALA A 229 0.35 21.92 19.33
N VAL A 230 1.27 21.55 20.20
CA VAL A 230 1.01 21.12 21.56
C VAL A 230 1.75 22.01 22.56
N PRO A 231 1.18 22.33 23.72
CA PRO A 231 1.88 23.07 24.77
C PRO A 231 3.04 22.24 25.32
N VAL A 232 4.22 22.83 25.38
CA VAL A 232 5.41 22.22 25.95
C VAL A 232 5.82 22.93 27.22
N TRP A 233 6.00 22.17 28.29
CA TRP A 233 6.53 22.70 29.55
C TRP A 233 8.05 22.56 29.56
N THR A 234 8.74 23.72 29.54
CA THR A 234 10.20 23.74 29.62
C THR A 234 10.64 24.16 31.01
N PRO A 235 11.16 23.23 31.83
CA PRO A 235 11.65 23.58 33.17
C PRO A 235 12.92 24.41 33.10
N VAL A 236 12.94 25.52 33.84
CA VAL A 236 14.11 26.39 33.95
C VAL A 236 14.89 26.03 35.20
N TYR A 237 16.07 25.42 35.03
CA TYR A 237 16.94 25.09 36.16
C TYR A 237 17.72 26.31 36.62
N SER A 238 17.61 26.66 37.92
CA SER A 238 18.37 27.74 38.52
C SER A 238 19.80 27.27 38.85
N GLN A 239 20.79 27.84 38.17
CA GLN A 239 22.21 27.56 38.42
C GLN A 239 22.68 28.01 39.79
N GLU A 240 21.98 28.93 40.43
CA GLU A 240 22.32 29.45 41.77
C GLU A 240 21.69 28.55 42.86
N LYS A 241 20.40 28.22 42.72
CA LYS A 241 19.67 27.50 43.77
C LYS A 241 19.93 25.98 43.72
N GLY A 242 20.07 25.41 42.54
CA GLY A 242 20.26 23.97 42.36
C GLY A 242 21.48 23.42 43.13
N PRO A 243 22.69 23.93 42.91
CA PRO A 243 23.87 23.47 43.63
C PRO A 243 23.82 23.71 45.14
N ARG A 244 23.22 24.83 45.61
CA ARG A 244 23.02 25.08 47.06
C ARG A 244 22.12 24.02 47.73
N LEU A 245 21.18 23.43 46.97
CA LEU A 245 20.27 22.38 47.43
C LEU A 245 20.83 20.98 47.16
N GLY A 246 22.02 20.86 46.57
CA GLY A 246 22.59 19.56 46.15
C GLY A 246 21.85 18.92 44.99
N ILE A 247 21.04 19.65 44.25
CA ILE A 247 20.27 19.14 43.13
C ILE A 247 21.00 19.48 41.83
N THR A 248 21.42 18.46 41.11
CA THR A 248 22.03 18.64 39.79
C THR A 248 20.96 18.78 38.70
N ARG A 249 21.30 19.41 37.56
CA ARG A 249 20.40 19.50 36.39
C ARG A 249 19.96 18.12 35.92
N SER A 250 20.88 17.16 35.92
CA SER A 250 20.62 15.75 35.55
C SER A 250 19.62 15.09 36.51
N ALA A 251 19.79 15.26 37.82
CA ALA A 251 18.87 14.70 38.81
C ALA A 251 17.46 15.29 38.67
N MET A 252 17.34 16.60 38.45
CA MET A 252 16.06 17.25 38.20
C MET A 252 15.39 16.73 36.94
N ALA A 253 16.12 16.64 35.81
CA ALA A 253 15.60 16.12 34.56
C ALA A 253 15.13 14.67 34.70
N GLN A 254 15.88 13.84 35.43
CA GLN A 254 15.52 12.44 35.69
C GLN A 254 14.23 12.34 36.52
N GLN A 255 14.11 13.13 37.58
CA GLN A 255 12.89 13.14 38.41
C GLN A 255 11.66 13.62 37.63
N MET A 256 11.81 14.64 36.80
CA MET A 256 10.73 15.09 35.94
C MET A 256 10.32 14.04 34.93
N ASN A 257 11.28 13.38 34.30
CA ASN A 257 11.00 12.26 33.37
C ASN A 257 10.26 11.11 34.06
N ILE A 258 10.67 10.77 35.28
CA ILE A 258 9.98 9.74 36.09
C ILE A 258 8.54 10.17 36.41
N ALA A 259 8.33 11.43 36.77
CA ALA A 259 7.01 11.95 37.12
C ALA A 259 6.05 12.07 35.94
N THR A 260 6.56 12.33 34.72
CA THR A 260 5.74 12.52 33.53
C THR A 260 5.59 11.27 32.67
N SER A 261 6.66 10.50 32.51
CA SER A 261 6.74 9.34 31.59
C SER A 261 6.81 8.00 32.31
N GLY A 262 7.01 8.03 33.62
CA GLY A 262 7.24 6.85 34.43
C GLY A 262 8.68 6.32 34.31
N TYR A 263 8.97 5.29 35.09
CA TYR A 263 10.25 4.59 35.07
C TYR A 263 10.01 3.10 34.75
N ARG A 264 10.72 2.62 33.73
CA ARG A 264 10.67 1.20 33.40
C ARG A 264 11.58 0.45 34.37
N LEU A 265 10.98 -0.37 35.21
CA LEU A 265 11.74 -1.31 36.06
C LEU A 265 12.37 -2.39 35.20
N PRO A 266 13.59 -2.87 35.54
CA PRO A 266 14.28 -3.95 34.85
C PRO A 266 13.54 -5.27 34.92
#